data_6963a78ee7b01fa10c1b0ca8397b1ff7
#
_entry.id   6963a78ee7b01fa10c1b0ca8397b1ff7
#
_cell.length_a   1.000
_cell.length_b   1.000
_cell.length_c   1.000
_cell.angle_alpha   90.00
_cell.angle_beta   90.00
_cell.angle_gamma   90.00
#
_symmetry.space_group_name_H-M   'P 1'
#
loop_
_entity.id
_entity.type
_entity.pdbx_description
1 polymer ?
#
loop_
_entity_poly.entity_id
_entity_poly.type
_entity_poly.pdbx_seq_one_letter_code
_entity_poly.pdbx_strand_id
1 'polypeptide(L)'
;MVKYLTPRVYDQKLFEDGILSPINFHNRKYYRYRMRRYNDGTSYINIRSKFRSTQLIRRGHVIVQDSTGQVLQFNFEGEYDMIHSVLNGTMHREGYNILFPDKCDVQAKLSFVGNKILCHYVSLYDQPFNLPDSIVESHDCALMDSIRPIPFSNEEKAIIAGNPYWFPSKEKKDTVSLSAAKDSIPQGSAQSGKKRRNWAKYVFWDVLGDNMLNKINANIGAEDKGQIKIGPIFNPFYFGYTKHKGVIYRFDIRGYYYFTPNNNITGRLKLGYSFKKNLLFYKIPVQWNFNRRRNGYVVMEFANGNRITNSRVLEDVKRYKTNDSIDWDAMNLQYFHDQWLHVGFNYDVIKNTLGVQTGFTKYRRSAVDKSGFKAAGRPAVYKSFAPFIQLQYRPLTDRVPLVITGEWEHGLKHFGGKIAYDRFEFDGQYVHYLPCMRNLQLRTGFGFYTHKGHDDYFLDYENFHEDYISLGWEDKWSGEFELLNSNWYNASSYYVRANATYESPFLLLSHCPLIGQVIEKERVYLSALAVSRMFPYIEVGYGFTNRVFSMGIFTGFSPHNFEGVGLKFGFELFNNY
;
A
#
# COMPACT_ATOMS: atom_id res chain seq x y z
N MET A 1 8.95 8.47 -12.81
CA MET A 1 9.39 8.39 -14.21
C MET A 1 10.88 8.13 -14.34
N VAL A 2 11.75 8.90 -13.68
CA VAL A 2 13.23 8.75 -13.70
C VAL A 2 13.70 7.31 -13.43
N LYS A 3 13.06 6.58 -12.53
CA LYS A 3 13.40 5.18 -12.18
C LYS A 3 13.31 4.18 -13.34
N TYR A 4 12.60 4.52 -14.43
CA TYR A 4 12.49 3.68 -15.63
C TYR A 4 13.46 4.09 -16.75
N LEU A 5 14.24 5.13 -16.55
CA LEU A 5 15.19 5.61 -17.54
C LEU A 5 16.52 4.86 -17.52
N THR A 6 16.88 4.26 -16.36
CA THR A 6 18.17 3.57 -16.19
C THR A 6 17.94 2.08 -15.93
N PRO A 7 17.86 1.23 -16.97
CA PRO A 7 17.73 -0.20 -16.80
C PRO A 7 19.03 -0.81 -16.26
N ARG A 8 18.92 -1.58 -15.19
CA ARG A 8 20.03 -2.31 -14.57
C ARG A 8 20.07 -3.73 -15.12
N VAL A 9 20.72 -3.89 -16.27
CA VAL A 9 20.63 -5.13 -17.08
C VAL A 9 21.19 -6.35 -16.34
N TYR A 10 22.28 -6.19 -15.56
CA TYR A 10 22.93 -7.26 -14.82
C TYR A 10 22.31 -7.52 -13.44
N ASP A 11 21.54 -6.57 -12.92
CA ASP A 11 20.85 -6.73 -11.64
C ASP A 11 19.72 -7.76 -11.76
N GLN A 12 19.21 -8.20 -10.61
CA GLN A 12 18.09 -9.14 -10.57
C GLN A 12 16.82 -8.57 -11.21
N LYS A 13 16.59 -7.27 -11.06
CA LYS A 13 15.48 -6.51 -11.65
C LYS A 13 16.04 -5.47 -12.62
N LEU A 14 15.38 -5.30 -13.76
CA LEU A 14 15.71 -4.26 -14.71
C LEU A 14 15.43 -2.85 -14.16
N PHE A 15 14.35 -2.73 -13.41
CA PHE A 15 13.91 -1.49 -12.74
C PHE A 15 13.69 -1.74 -11.26
N GLU A 16 13.71 -0.70 -10.48
CA GLU A 16 13.59 -0.78 -9.02
C GLU A 16 12.35 -1.55 -8.58
N ASP A 17 11.22 -1.35 -9.25
CA ASP A 17 9.92 -1.89 -8.85
C ASP A 17 9.51 -3.19 -9.55
N GLY A 18 10.17 -3.59 -10.62
CA GLY A 18 9.72 -4.77 -11.35
C GLY A 18 10.58 -5.20 -12.52
N ILE A 19 10.08 -6.17 -13.25
CA ILE A 19 10.66 -6.86 -14.41
C ILE A 19 11.99 -7.56 -14.07
N LEU A 20 11.94 -8.86 -14.01
CA LEU A 20 13.14 -9.69 -13.81
C LEU A 20 14.04 -9.64 -15.03
N SER A 21 15.30 -9.24 -14.81
CA SER A 21 16.29 -9.20 -15.88
C SER A 21 16.55 -10.61 -16.44
N PRO A 22 16.47 -10.80 -17.75
CA PRO A 22 16.74 -12.09 -18.37
C PRO A 22 18.24 -12.47 -18.34
N ILE A 23 19.13 -11.54 -18.04
CA ILE A 23 20.58 -11.78 -18.01
C ILE A 23 21.02 -12.30 -16.65
N ASN A 24 20.28 -11.95 -15.59
CA ASN A 24 20.65 -12.39 -14.24
C ASN A 24 20.48 -13.91 -14.07
N PHE A 25 21.50 -14.55 -13.49
CA PHE A 25 21.56 -15.99 -13.30
C PHE A 25 20.34 -16.56 -12.53
N HIS A 26 19.87 -15.86 -11.49
CA HIS A 26 18.75 -16.32 -10.66
C HIS A 26 17.43 -16.39 -11.45
N ASN A 27 17.31 -15.61 -12.51
CA ASN A 27 16.08 -15.51 -13.31
C ASN A 27 16.05 -16.47 -14.51
N ARG A 28 17.18 -17.16 -14.82
CA ARG A 28 17.29 -18.01 -16.01
C ARG A 28 16.20 -19.08 -16.12
N LYS A 29 15.68 -19.54 -15.01
CA LYS A 29 14.62 -20.56 -14.97
C LYS A 29 13.29 -20.12 -15.60
N TYR A 30 13.07 -18.81 -15.73
CA TYR A 30 11.86 -18.24 -16.30
C TYR A 30 11.97 -17.94 -17.79
N TYR A 31 13.17 -18.05 -18.37
CA TYR A 31 13.46 -17.73 -19.76
C TYR A 31 13.96 -18.92 -20.56
N ARG A 32 13.82 -18.83 -21.88
CA ARG A 32 14.41 -19.72 -22.87
C ARG A 32 15.36 -18.93 -23.71
N TYR A 33 16.55 -19.50 -23.98
CA TYR A 33 17.63 -18.86 -24.70
C TYR A 33 17.95 -19.66 -25.97
N ARG A 34 18.24 -18.95 -27.08
CA ARG A 34 18.78 -19.53 -28.30
C ARG A 34 19.95 -18.66 -28.73
N MET A 35 21.14 -19.25 -28.81
CA MET A 35 22.39 -18.56 -29.15
C MET A 35 22.81 -18.86 -30.58
N ARG A 36 23.35 -17.85 -31.26
CA ARG A 36 24.06 -17.94 -32.52
C ARG A 36 25.37 -17.20 -32.38
N ARG A 37 26.47 -17.84 -32.74
CA ARG A 37 27.79 -17.21 -32.77
C ARG A 37 28.07 -16.63 -34.13
N TYR A 38 28.73 -15.49 -34.13
CA TYR A 38 29.21 -14.82 -35.34
C TYR A 38 30.74 -14.92 -35.44
N ASN A 39 31.27 -14.74 -36.64
CA ASN A 39 32.74 -14.84 -36.90
C ASN A 39 33.52 -13.64 -36.37
N ASP A 40 32.85 -12.57 -35.94
CA ASP A 40 33.43 -11.37 -35.36
C ASP A 40 33.73 -11.47 -33.85
N GLY A 41 33.57 -12.65 -33.26
CA GLY A 41 33.77 -12.88 -31.83
C GLY A 41 32.61 -12.41 -30.97
N THR A 42 31.42 -12.23 -31.55
CA THR A 42 30.21 -11.90 -30.83
C THR A 42 29.18 -13.03 -30.89
N SER A 43 28.33 -13.10 -29.90
CA SER A 43 27.19 -14.02 -29.85
C SER A 43 25.88 -13.27 -29.73
N TYR A 44 24.93 -13.62 -30.59
CA TYR A 44 23.56 -13.16 -30.54
C TYR A 44 22.71 -14.15 -29.74
N ILE A 45 22.12 -13.72 -28.65
CA ILE A 45 21.30 -14.55 -27.76
C ILE A 45 19.85 -14.06 -27.82
N ASN A 46 18.98 -14.84 -28.44
CA ASN A 46 17.54 -14.58 -28.44
C ASN A 46 16.91 -15.09 -27.14
N ILE A 47 16.07 -14.29 -26.53
CA ILE A 47 15.48 -14.51 -25.22
C ILE A 47 13.95 -14.46 -25.32
N ARG A 48 13.27 -15.44 -24.70
CA ARG A 48 11.81 -15.46 -24.59
C ARG A 48 11.39 -15.95 -23.20
N SER A 49 10.36 -15.37 -22.61
CA SER A 49 9.77 -15.92 -21.39
C SER A 49 9.13 -17.29 -21.64
N LYS A 50 9.14 -18.15 -20.62
CA LYS A 50 8.48 -19.48 -20.66
C LYS A 50 6.97 -19.38 -20.60
N PHE A 51 6.46 -18.36 -19.94
CA PHE A 51 5.04 -18.03 -19.80
C PHE A 51 4.84 -16.51 -19.84
N ARG A 52 3.61 -16.06 -19.99
CA ARG A 52 3.26 -14.64 -20.05
C ARG A 52 3.11 -14.09 -18.64
N SER A 53 3.82 -13.04 -18.32
CA SER A 53 3.70 -12.29 -17.08
C SER A 53 4.17 -10.86 -17.29
N THR A 54 3.59 -9.93 -16.57
CA THR A 54 4.02 -8.51 -16.52
C THR A 54 5.37 -8.35 -15.83
N GLN A 55 5.81 -9.35 -15.08
CA GLN A 55 7.11 -9.34 -14.38
C GLN A 55 8.26 -9.93 -15.21
N LEU A 56 7.99 -10.32 -16.45
CA LEU A 56 8.96 -10.93 -17.35
C LEU A 56 9.05 -10.17 -18.67
N ILE A 57 10.27 -10.06 -19.21
CA ILE A 57 10.47 -9.67 -20.60
C ILE A 57 9.86 -10.74 -21.51
N ARG A 58 8.94 -10.33 -22.36
CA ARG A 58 8.21 -11.24 -23.25
C ARG A 58 9.10 -11.84 -24.31
N ARG A 59 9.91 -10.99 -24.94
CA ARG A 59 10.89 -11.36 -25.95
C ARG A 59 11.99 -10.31 -26.00
N GLY A 60 13.15 -10.71 -26.48
CA GLY A 60 14.27 -9.80 -26.70
C GLY A 60 15.49 -10.53 -27.18
N HIS A 61 16.57 -9.79 -27.32
CA HIS A 61 17.87 -10.33 -27.62
C HIS A 61 18.97 -9.51 -26.98
N VAL A 62 20.12 -10.14 -26.81
CA VAL A 62 21.35 -9.46 -26.41
C VAL A 62 22.48 -9.87 -27.32
N ILE A 63 23.40 -8.94 -27.58
CA ILE A 63 24.68 -9.19 -28.25
C ILE A 63 25.76 -9.19 -27.18
N VAL A 64 26.51 -10.27 -27.10
CA VAL A 64 27.52 -10.51 -26.07
C VAL A 64 28.86 -10.72 -26.73
N GLN A 65 29.93 -10.19 -26.14
CA GLN A 65 31.30 -10.44 -26.57
C GLN A 65 31.75 -11.81 -26.04
N ASP A 66 32.17 -12.71 -26.92
CA ASP A 66 32.48 -14.11 -26.57
C ASP A 66 33.66 -14.23 -25.59
N SER A 67 34.66 -13.34 -25.72
CA SER A 67 35.88 -13.40 -24.89
C SER A 67 35.65 -13.00 -23.43
N THR A 68 34.74 -12.05 -23.18
CA THR A 68 34.52 -11.46 -21.85
C THR A 68 33.15 -11.83 -21.24
N GLY A 69 32.19 -12.26 -22.07
CA GLY A 69 30.81 -12.43 -21.67
C GLY A 69 30.05 -11.10 -21.46
N GLN A 70 30.65 -9.97 -21.82
CA GLN A 70 30.05 -8.65 -21.66
C GLN A 70 28.90 -8.45 -22.63
N VAL A 71 27.78 -7.89 -22.18
CA VAL A 71 26.67 -7.44 -23.02
C VAL A 71 27.10 -6.16 -23.70
N LEU A 72 27.03 -6.14 -25.03
CA LEU A 72 27.32 -4.97 -25.85
C LEU A 72 26.06 -4.18 -26.23
N GLN A 73 25.00 -4.93 -26.51
CA GLN A 73 23.68 -4.36 -26.86
C GLN A 73 22.57 -5.24 -26.31
N PHE A 74 21.45 -4.63 -26.03
CA PHE A 74 20.22 -5.34 -25.65
C PHE A 74 18.99 -4.72 -26.30
N ASN A 75 18.02 -5.58 -26.58
CA ASN A 75 16.68 -5.19 -26.97
C ASN A 75 15.71 -6.04 -26.15
N PHE A 76 14.82 -5.40 -25.40
CA PHE A 76 13.83 -6.07 -24.57
C PHE A 76 12.44 -5.52 -24.85
N GLU A 77 11.48 -6.42 -25.06
CA GLU A 77 10.07 -6.09 -25.21
C GLU A 77 9.28 -6.75 -24.08
N GLY A 78 8.50 -5.96 -23.38
CA GLY A 78 7.70 -6.42 -22.26
C GLY A 78 6.47 -5.56 -22.00
N GLU A 79 5.67 -5.98 -21.07
CA GLU A 79 4.52 -5.24 -20.59
C GLU A 79 4.60 -5.19 -19.07
N TYR A 80 4.67 -4.00 -18.55
CA TYR A 80 4.65 -3.76 -17.12
C TYR A 80 3.75 -2.56 -16.85
N ASP A 81 2.89 -2.66 -15.86
CA ASP A 81 2.05 -1.53 -15.46
C ASP A 81 1.07 -1.06 -16.56
N MET A 82 0.47 -2.01 -17.30
CA MET A 82 -0.35 -1.72 -18.50
C MET A 82 0.43 -0.94 -19.58
N ILE A 83 1.73 -0.78 -19.42
CA ILE A 83 2.61 -0.11 -20.37
C ILE A 83 3.36 -1.17 -21.14
N HIS A 84 3.07 -1.26 -22.42
CA HIS A 84 3.90 -2.03 -23.34
C HIS A 84 5.15 -1.22 -23.66
N SER A 85 6.32 -1.77 -23.40
CA SER A 85 7.59 -1.10 -23.60
C SER A 85 8.55 -1.91 -24.47
N VAL A 86 9.31 -1.19 -25.30
CA VAL A 86 10.46 -1.69 -26.04
C VAL A 86 11.67 -0.88 -25.56
N LEU A 87 12.64 -1.58 -25.01
CA LEU A 87 13.89 -1.02 -24.53
C LEU A 87 15.03 -1.43 -25.46
N ASN A 88 15.72 -0.48 -26.03
CA ASN A 88 16.94 -0.69 -26.79
C ASN A 88 18.09 -0.02 -26.05
N GLY A 89 19.22 -0.71 -25.87
CA GLY A 89 20.35 -0.13 -25.19
C GLY A 89 21.67 -0.61 -25.74
N THR A 90 22.65 0.31 -25.74
CA THR A 90 24.06 0.03 -25.94
C THR A 90 24.77 0.16 -24.60
N MET A 91 25.72 -0.74 -24.33
CA MET A 91 26.49 -0.75 -23.07
C MET A 91 27.85 -0.11 -23.32
N HIS A 92 28.45 0.49 -22.30
CA HIS A 92 29.83 0.95 -22.38
C HIS A 92 30.77 -0.23 -22.71
N ARG A 93 31.71 0.00 -23.61
CA ARG A 93 32.65 -1.05 -24.05
C ARG A 93 33.88 -1.14 -23.18
N GLU A 94 34.32 -0.03 -22.62
CA GLU A 94 35.57 0.11 -21.85
C GLU A 94 35.36 1.01 -20.63
N GLY A 95 36.26 0.92 -19.67
CA GLY A 95 36.26 1.74 -18.46
C GLY A 95 35.54 1.12 -17.27
N TYR A 96 35.39 1.88 -16.19
CA TYR A 96 34.74 1.44 -14.94
C TYR A 96 33.21 1.33 -15.04
N ASN A 97 32.62 1.93 -16.07
CA ASN A 97 31.17 1.98 -16.28
C ASN A 97 30.63 0.86 -17.20
N ILE A 98 31.40 -0.17 -17.49
CA ILE A 98 31.04 -1.26 -18.43
C ILE A 98 29.73 -2.01 -18.06
N LEU A 99 29.31 -1.92 -16.81
CA LEU A 99 28.06 -2.53 -16.33
C LEU A 99 26.81 -1.67 -16.55
N PHE A 100 27.00 -0.41 -16.99
CA PHE A 100 25.91 0.55 -17.23
C PHE A 100 25.72 0.80 -18.73
N PRO A 101 24.49 1.17 -19.15
CA PRO A 101 24.26 1.57 -20.52
C PRO A 101 25.01 2.87 -20.86
N ASP A 102 25.48 2.98 -22.10
CA ASP A 102 25.93 4.24 -22.72
C ASP A 102 24.74 5.02 -23.27
N LYS A 103 23.82 4.30 -23.90
CA LYS A 103 22.57 4.85 -24.45
C LYS A 103 21.42 3.90 -24.16
N CYS A 104 20.28 4.45 -23.80
CA CYS A 104 19.04 3.71 -23.67
C CYS A 104 17.89 4.44 -24.37
N ASP A 105 17.21 3.74 -25.29
CA ASP A 105 16.04 4.19 -26.03
C ASP A 105 14.84 3.38 -25.55
N VAL A 106 13.82 4.05 -25.04
CA VAL A 106 12.62 3.44 -24.46
C VAL A 106 11.39 3.97 -25.17
N GLN A 107 10.72 3.09 -25.87
CA GLN A 107 9.41 3.35 -26.45
C GLN A 107 8.34 2.71 -25.57
N ALA A 108 7.41 3.50 -25.06
CA ALA A 108 6.37 3.04 -24.17
C ALA A 108 4.98 3.41 -24.69
N LYS A 109 4.05 2.46 -24.60
CA LYS A 109 2.66 2.62 -25.03
C LYS A 109 1.72 2.19 -23.92
N LEU A 110 1.00 3.13 -23.37
CA LEU A 110 -0.11 2.88 -22.46
C LEU A 110 -1.42 2.86 -23.25
N SER A 111 -2.25 1.81 -23.02
CA SER A 111 -3.60 1.74 -23.58
C SER A 111 -4.57 1.39 -22.45
N PHE A 112 -5.41 2.36 -22.06
CA PHE A 112 -6.35 2.19 -20.97
C PHE A 112 -7.68 2.89 -21.25
N VAL A 113 -8.78 2.13 -21.21
CA VAL A 113 -10.17 2.60 -21.42
C VAL A 113 -10.30 3.55 -22.62
N GLY A 114 -9.76 3.14 -23.77
CA GLY A 114 -9.84 3.90 -25.03
C GLY A 114 -8.83 5.03 -25.19
N ASN A 115 -8.08 5.38 -24.15
CA ASN A 115 -6.94 6.29 -24.26
C ASN A 115 -5.67 5.56 -24.66
N LYS A 116 -4.87 6.19 -25.53
CA LYS A 116 -3.55 5.70 -25.95
C LYS A 116 -2.55 6.82 -25.69
N ILE A 117 -1.57 6.54 -24.87
CA ILE A 117 -0.45 7.43 -24.60
C ILE A 117 0.80 6.76 -25.18
N LEU A 118 1.51 7.47 -26.02
CA LEU A 118 2.79 7.05 -26.58
C LEU A 118 3.86 7.93 -25.95
N CYS A 119 4.91 7.30 -25.45
CA CYS A 119 6.06 7.99 -24.88
C CYS A 119 7.32 7.44 -25.52
N HIS A 120 8.27 8.32 -25.82
CA HIS A 120 9.58 7.99 -26.31
C HIS A 120 10.63 8.72 -25.48
N TYR A 121 11.56 7.98 -24.91
CA TYR A 121 12.64 8.50 -24.08
C TYR A 121 13.97 8.02 -24.63
N VAL A 122 14.93 8.93 -24.73
CA VAL A 122 16.32 8.59 -25.03
C VAL A 122 17.16 9.12 -23.87
N SER A 123 17.92 8.23 -23.24
CA SER A 123 18.86 8.57 -22.19
C SER A 123 20.29 8.31 -22.68
N LEU A 124 21.15 9.28 -22.51
CA LEU A 124 22.58 9.19 -22.75
C LEU A 124 23.31 9.30 -21.41
N TYR A 125 24.31 8.48 -21.20
CA TYR A 125 25.08 8.43 -19.96
C TYR A 125 26.53 8.77 -20.25
N ASP A 126 27.19 9.43 -19.31
CA ASP A 126 28.62 9.81 -19.37
C ASP A 126 29.03 10.61 -20.62
N GLN A 127 28.07 11.28 -21.24
CA GLN A 127 28.37 12.19 -22.33
C GLN A 127 28.84 13.53 -21.75
N PRO A 128 29.96 14.11 -22.28
CA PRO A 128 30.37 15.44 -21.89
C PRO A 128 29.31 16.45 -22.33
N PHE A 129 28.65 17.07 -21.39
CA PHE A 129 27.62 18.04 -21.65
C PHE A 129 28.17 19.45 -21.37
N ASN A 130 28.58 20.15 -22.41
CA ASN A 130 29.03 21.53 -22.32
C ASN A 130 27.79 22.44 -22.25
N LEU A 131 27.29 22.68 -21.08
CA LEU A 131 26.33 23.76 -20.84
C LEU A 131 27.11 25.09 -20.83
N PRO A 132 26.69 26.11 -21.62
CA PRO A 132 27.23 27.44 -21.47
C PRO A 132 26.99 27.94 -20.02
N ASP A 133 28.00 28.51 -19.39
CA ASP A 133 27.92 29.04 -18.01
C ASP A 133 26.86 30.13 -17.83
N SER A 134 26.26 30.62 -18.91
CA SER A 134 25.24 31.67 -18.92
C SER A 134 23.79 31.17 -18.96
N ILE A 135 23.51 29.87 -18.91
CA ILE A 135 22.14 29.35 -18.84
C ILE A 135 21.60 29.50 -17.42
N VAL A 136 21.13 30.69 -17.13
CA VAL A 136 20.25 30.94 -15.98
C VAL A 136 18.81 30.67 -16.43
N GLU A 137 18.13 29.71 -15.83
CA GLU A 137 16.69 29.41 -15.92
C GLU A 137 15.97 30.00 -17.17
N SER A 138 16.35 29.57 -18.35
CA SER A 138 15.76 30.02 -19.60
C SER A 138 14.64 29.06 -19.99
N HIS A 139 13.44 29.56 -20.21
CA HIS A 139 12.34 28.84 -20.86
C HIS A 139 12.44 28.92 -22.40
N ASP A 140 13.60 29.20 -22.94
CA ASP A 140 13.82 29.31 -24.37
C ASP A 140 13.92 27.92 -25.03
N CYS A 141 12.85 27.53 -25.71
CA CYS A 141 12.76 26.23 -26.39
C CYS A 141 13.73 26.10 -27.55
N ALA A 142 14.10 27.21 -28.21
CA ALA A 142 15.05 27.19 -29.31
C ALA A 142 16.47 26.92 -28.79
N LEU A 143 16.82 27.48 -27.64
CA LEU A 143 18.07 27.18 -26.96
C LEU A 143 18.13 25.73 -26.53
N MET A 144 17.06 25.19 -25.95
CA MET A 144 16.96 23.78 -25.54
C MET A 144 17.11 22.84 -26.76
N ASP A 145 16.57 23.18 -27.92
CA ASP A 145 16.72 22.39 -29.12
C ASP A 145 18.17 22.43 -29.68
N SER A 146 18.87 23.54 -29.52
CA SER A 146 20.26 23.69 -30.00
C SER A 146 21.27 22.90 -29.18
N ILE A 147 21.00 22.72 -27.86
CA ILE A 147 21.89 21.98 -26.94
C ILE A 147 21.50 20.50 -26.82
N ARG A 148 20.43 20.09 -27.44
CA ARG A 148 19.92 18.71 -27.36
C ARG A 148 20.87 17.75 -28.10
N PRO A 149 21.43 16.72 -27.40
CA PRO A 149 22.36 15.76 -28.03
C PRO A 149 21.71 14.92 -29.15
N ILE A 150 20.40 14.69 -29.05
CA ILE A 150 19.62 13.97 -30.05
C ILE A 150 18.49 14.88 -30.50
N PRO A 151 18.46 15.34 -31.75
CA PRO A 151 17.42 16.21 -32.26
C PRO A 151 16.06 15.47 -32.32
N PHE A 152 14.98 16.22 -32.20
CA PHE A 152 13.64 15.65 -32.39
C PHE A 152 13.47 15.09 -33.81
N SER A 153 12.79 13.96 -33.89
CA SER A 153 12.31 13.43 -35.16
C SER A 153 11.28 14.37 -35.81
N ASN A 154 11.04 14.21 -37.09
CA ASN A 154 10.03 15.03 -37.79
C ASN A 154 8.61 14.82 -37.24
N GLU A 155 8.30 13.60 -36.77
CA GLU A 155 7.01 13.28 -36.12
C GLU A 155 6.87 13.98 -34.76
N GLU A 156 7.92 13.96 -33.94
CA GLU A 156 7.95 14.66 -32.65
C GLU A 156 7.84 16.18 -32.85
N LYS A 157 8.54 16.75 -33.82
CA LYS A 157 8.42 18.18 -34.15
C LYS A 157 6.99 18.55 -34.57
N ALA A 158 6.34 17.70 -35.37
CA ALA A 158 4.94 17.92 -35.77
C ALA A 158 3.97 17.87 -34.59
N ILE A 159 4.17 16.93 -33.64
CA ILE A 159 3.35 16.81 -32.42
C ILE A 159 3.54 18.04 -31.53
N ILE A 160 4.79 18.50 -31.36
CA ILE A 160 5.13 19.67 -30.56
C ILE A 160 4.54 20.94 -31.17
N ALA A 161 4.68 21.12 -32.47
CA ALA A 161 4.13 22.28 -33.20
C ALA A 161 2.59 22.32 -33.17
N GLY A 162 1.94 21.16 -33.10
CA GLY A 162 0.48 21.03 -32.99
C GLY A 162 -0.08 21.22 -31.58
N ASN A 163 0.78 21.36 -30.57
CA ASN A 163 0.35 21.46 -29.17
C ASN A 163 0.58 22.86 -28.61
N PRO A 164 -0.49 23.68 -28.43
CA PRO A 164 -0.37 25.07 -27.99
C PRO A 164 0.15 25.21 -26.53
N TYR A 165 0.16 24.15 -25.75
CA TYR A 165 0.63 24.17 -24.36
C TYR A 165 2.17 24.05 -24.22
N TRP A 166 2.87 23.59 -25.26
CA TRP A 166 4.34 23.44 -25.24
C TRP A 166 5.07 24.75 -25.56
N PHE A 167 4.42 25.63 -26.30
CA PHE A 167 4.95 26.94 -26.66
C PHE A 167 3.87 27.99 -26.39
N PRO A 168 3.71 28.46 -25.13
CA PRO A 168 2.84 29.59 -24.89
C PRO A 168 3.40 30.78 -25.64
N SER A 169 2.64 31.27 -26.65
CA SER A 169 2.98 32.49 -27.37
C SER A 169 3.20 33.60 -26.32
N LYS A 170 4.26 34.40 -26.52
CA LYS A 170 4.68 35.50 -25.61
C LYS A 170 3.63 36.61 -25.41
N GLU A 171 2.44 36.49 -26.00
CA GLU A 171 1.36 37.44 -25.90
C GLU A 171 0.20 36.82 -25.10
N LYS A 172 0.25 36.94 -23.78
CA LYS A 172 -0.87 37.19 -22.86
C LYS A 172 -0.37 37.07 -21.41
N LYS A 173 0.27 38.15 -20.95
CA LYS A 173 0.19 38.52 -19.55
C LYS A 173 -1.18 39.13 -19.31
N ASP A 174 -2.18 38.31 -19.05
CA ASP A 174 -3.38 38.75 -18.41
C ASP A 174 -3.84 37.67 -17.45
N THR A 175 -3.98 38.10 -16.23
CA THR A 175 -4.56 37.42 -15.07
C THR A 175 -5.71 36.49 -15.46
N VAL A 176 -5.45 35.20 -15.53
CA VAL A 176 -6.50 34.20 -15.63
C VAL A 176 -7.05 33.97 -14.23
N SER A 177 -8.17 34.62 -13.94
CA SER A 177 -9.01 34.29 -12.80
C SER A 177 -9.50 32.84 -12.94
N LEU A 178 -9.52 32.09 -11.85
CA LEU A 178 -9.92 30.68 -11.76
C LEU A 178 -11.35 30.35 -12.23
N SER A 179 -12.10 31.32 -12.75
CA SER A 179 -13.48 31.16 -13.22
C SER A 179 -13.63 30.88 -14.73
N ALA A 180 -12.57 30.95 -15.53
CA ALA A 180 -12.64 30.85 -17.00
C ALA A 180 -12.21 29.49 -17.59
N ALA A 181 -11.96 28.48 -16.77
CA ALA A 181 -11.53 27.15 -17.27
C ALA A 181 -12.71 26.25 -17.71
N LYS A 182 -13.93 26.79 -17.84
CA LYS A 182 -15.11 25.97 -18.19
C LYS A 182 -15.51 25.97 -19.67
N ASP A 183 -15.03 26.88 -20.49
CA ASP A 183 -15.62 27.07 -21.83
C ASP A 183 -14.60 27.33 -22.96
N SER A 184 -13.55 26.52 -23.11
CA SER A 184 -12.76 26.58 -24.36
C SER A 184 -12.18 25.23 -24.73
N ILE A 185 -13.04 24.37 -25.26
CA ILE A 185 -12.63 23.29 -26.16
C ILE A 185 -12.47 23.94 -27.54
N PRO A 186 -11.26 23.99 -28.15
CA PRO A 186 -11.13 24.44 -29.53
C PRO A 186 -11.87 23.45 -30.42
N GLN A 187 -12.89 23.92 -31.11
CA GLN A 187 -13.47 23.23 -32.26
C GLN A 187 -12.43 23.21 -33.39
N GLY A 188 -11.58 22.18 -33.39
CA GLY A 188 -10.75 21.88 -34.56
C GLY A 188 -11.64 21.38 -35.69
N SER A 189 -11.52 22.06 -36.81
CA SER A 189 -12.09 21.83 -38.15
C SER A 189 -12.70 20.44 -38.37
N ALA A 190 -13.97 20.47 -38.72
CA ALA A 190 -14.76 19.33 -39.14
C ALA A 190 -14.19 18.68 -40.41
N GLN A 191 -13.57 17.51 -40.24
CA GLN A 191 -13.61 16.49 -41.29
C GLN A 191 -14.62 15.43 -40.85
N SER A 192 -15.69 15.39 -41.61
CA SER A 192 -16.84 14.52 -41.51
C SER A 192 -16.46 13.05 -41.68
N GLY A 193 -16.20 12.41 -40.55
CA GLY A 193 -16.26 10.98 -40.38
C GLY A 193 -16.87 10.72 -39.02
N LYS A 194 -18.09 10.20 -38.95
CA LYS A 194 -18.74 9.78 -37.71
C LYS A 194 -17.88 8.70 -37.02
N LYS A 195 -16.81 9.11 -36.29
CA LYS A 195 -16.13 8.26 -35.33
C LYS A 195 -17.13 7.90 -34.26
N ARG A 196 -17.54 6.65 -34.20
CA ARG A 196 -18.34 6.07 -33.10
C ARG A 196 -17.66 6.48 -31.79
N ARG A 197 -18.26 7.41 -31.07
CA ARG A 197 -17.78 7.87 -29.77
C ARG A 197 -17.68 6.64 -28.88
N ASN A 198 -16.50 6.29 -28.43
CA ASN A 198 -16.31 5.12 -27.60
C ASN A 198 -17.00 5.40 -26.26
N TRP A 199 -18.19 4.87 -26.05
CA TRP A 199 -19.02 5.09 -24.88
C TRP A 199 -18.26 4.84 -23.56
N ALA A 200 -17.45 3.77 -23.51
CA ALA A 200 -16.63 3.44 -22.36
C ALA A 200 -15.61 4.55 -22.04
N LYS A 201 -15.01 5.18 -23.07
CA LYS A 201 -14.10 6.31 -22.91
C LYS A 201 -14.81 7.53 -22.34
N TYR A 202 -15.99 7.87 -22.86
CA TYR A 202 -16.77 9.01 -22.41
C TYR A 202 -17.22 8.81 -20.94
N VAL A 203 -17.80 7.67 -20.59
CA VAL A 203 -18.26 7.41 -19.22
C VAL A 203 -17.10 7.36 -18.22
N PHE A 204 -16.01 6.71 -18.57
CA PHE A 204 -14.91 6.54 -17.63
C PHE A 204 -14.09 7.82 -17.44
N TRP A 205 -13.76 8.53 -18.51
CA TRP A 205 -12.89 9.70 -18.42
C TRP A 205 -13.65 11.00 -18.23
N ASP A 206 -14.71 11.24 -19.03
CA ASP A 206 -15.41 12.53 -19.01
C ASP A 206 -16.43 12.59 -17.85
N VAL A 207 -17.06 11.46 -17.47
CA VAL A 207 -18.04 11.44 -16.37
C VAL A 207 -17.40 11.04 -15.04
N LEU A 208 -16.70 9.91 -15.00
CA LEU A 208 -16.05 9.41 -13.78
C LEU A 208 -14.72 10.12 -13.50
N GLY A 209 -13.88 10.34 -14.54
CA GLY A 209 -12.57 10.96 -14.38
C GLY A 209 -12.68 12.37 -13.85
N ASP A 210 -13.44 13.22 -14.53
CA ASP A 210 -13.52 14.64 -14.18
C ASP A 210 -14.34 14.91 -12.92
N ASN A 211 -15.40 14.13 -12.67
CA ASN A 211 -16.30 14.40 -11.55
C ASN A 211 -16.05 13.52 -10.31
N MET A 212 -15.48 12.32 -10.47
CA MET A 212 -15.35 11.36 -9.37
C MET A 212 -13.92 10.99 -9.00
N LEU A 213 -12.94 11.16 -9.91
CA LEU A 213 -11.56 10.75 -9.68
C LEU A 213 -10.62 11.91 -9.38
N ASN A 214 -11.04 13.16 -9.62
CA ASN A 214 -10.20 14.32 -9.37
C ASN A 214 -9.96 14.53 -7.87
N LYS A 215 -8.69 14.56 -7.49
CA LYS A 215 -8.25 14.91 -6.14
C LYS A 215 -8.14 16.43 -6.02
N ILE A 216 -8.65 16.97 -4.94
CA ILE A 216 -8.45 18.38 -4.62
C ILE A 216 -7.16 18.51 -3.82
N ASN A 217 -6.19 19.24 -4.38
CA ASN A 217 -4.94 19.57 -3.70
C ASN A 217 -4.95 21.08 -3.44
N ALA A 218 -4.91 21.46 -2.18
CA ALA A 218 -4.81 22.87 -1.77
C ALA A 218 -3.47 23.08 -1.07
N ASN A 219 -2.66 24.00 -1.58
CA ASN A 219 -1.41 24.40 -0.96
C ASN A 219 -1.67 25.39 0.19
N ILE A 220 -0.90 25.26 1.27
CA ILE A 220 -1.04 26.09 2.48
C ILE A 220 0.29 26.76 2.77
N GLY A 221 0.24 28.07 3.00
CA GLY A 221 1.41 28.87 3.38
C GLY A 221 2.22 29.35 2.19
N ALA A 222 3.20 30.24 2.50
CA ALA A 222 4.16 30.73 1.52
C ALA A 222 5.11 29.59 1.12
N GLU A 223 5.54 29.55 -0.15
CA GLU A 223 6.53 28.59 -0.66
C GLU A 223 6.09 27.12 -0.58
N ASP A 224 4.79 26.83 -0.70
CA ASP A 224 4.24 25.46 -0.70
C ASP A 224 4.66 24.58 0.50
N LYS A 225 4.86 25.20 1.66
CA LYS A 225 5.28 24.50 2.89
C LYS A 225 4.27 23.50 3.41
N GLY A 226 3.00 23.61 3.01
CA GLY A 226 1.93 22.71 3.41
C GLY A 226 0.99 22.36 2.28
N GLN A 227 0.32 21.22 2.40
CA GLN A 227 -0.68 20.78 1.44
C GLN A 227 -1.80 20.01 2.13
N ILE A 228 -3.03 20.29 1.71
CA ILE A 228 -4.20 19.45 2.01
C ILE A 228 -4.60 18.69 0.74
N LYS A 229 -4.77 17.40 0.89
CA LYS A 229 -5.24 16.48 -0.16
C LYS A 229 -6.58 15.91 0.24
N ILE A 230 -7.59 16.18 -0.57
CA ILE A 230 -8.94 15.66 -0.38
C ILE A 230 -9.19 14.66 -1.51
N GLY A 231 -9.46 13.41 -1.17
CA GLY A 231 -9.87 12.40 -2.13
C GLY A 231 -11.27 12.70 -2.69
N PRO A 232 -11.59 12.24 -3.91
CA PRO A 232 -12.93 12.42 -4.47
C PRO A 232 -13.97 11.69 -3.62
N ILE A 233 -15.04 12.40 -3.23
CA ILE A 233 -16.03 11.88 -2.27
C ILE A 233 -16.81 10.68 -2.84
N PHE A 234 -17.07 10.67 -4.14
CA PHE A 234 -17.86 9.63 -4.81
C PHE A 234 -17.01 8.65 -5.63
N ASN A 235 -15.81 8.33 -5.17
CA ASN A 235 -14.97 7.39 -5.88
C ASN A 235 -15.45 5.94 -5.65
N PRO A 236 -15.95 5.22 -6.68
CA PRO A 236 -16.39 3.83 -6.53
C PRO A 236 -15.24 2.88 -6.16
N PHE A 237 -13.99 3.26 -6.37
CA PHE A 237 -12.81 2.47 -5.99
C PHE A 237 -12.52 2.51 -4.48
N TYR A 238 -13.23 3.33 -3.71
CA TYR A 238 -13.12 3.37 -2.26
C TYR A 238 -13.96 2.28 -1.55
N PHE A 239 -14.60 1.42 -2.31
CA PHE A 239 -15.29 0.26 -1.77
C PHE A 239 -14.33 -0.90 -1.55
N GLY A 240 -14.52 -1.61 -0.46
CA GLY A 240 -13.87 -2.88 -0.15
C GLY A 240 -14.87 -3.85 0.46
N TYR A 241 -14.50 -5.11 0.49
CA TYR A 241 -15.32 -6.16 1.09
C TYR A 241 -14.47 -7.16 1.86
N THR A 242 -14.91 -7.49 3.07
CA THR A 242 -14.42 -8.65 3.83
C THR A 242 -15.62 -9.39 4.44
N LYS A 243 -15.49 -10.70 4.69
CA LYS A 243 -16.54 -11.49 5.36
C LYS A 243 -16.96 -10.86 6.69
N HIS A 244 -16.00 -10.39 7.43
CA HIS A 244 -16.19 -9.85 8.77
C HIS A 244 -16.85 -8.47 8.76
N LYS A 245 -16.36 -7.57 7.92
CA LYS A 245 -16.80 -6.16 7.86
C LYS A 245 -17.94 -5.91 6.86
N GLY A 246 -18.17 -6.82 5.91
CA GLY A 246 -19.08 -6.63 4.78
C GLY A 246 -18.54 -5.62 3.77
N VAL A 247 -19.41 -4.98 3.04
CA VAL A 247 -19.07 -3.86 2.15
C VAL A 247 -18.77 -2.63 3.00
N ILE A 248 -17.64 -1.98 2.74
CA ILE A 248 -17.20 -0.76 3.42
C ILE A 248 -16.92 0.29 2.35
N TYR A 249 -17.43 1.49 2.54
CA TYR A 249 -17.03 2.68 1.80
C TYR A 249 -16.16 3.57 2.66
N ARG A 250 -15.10 4.14 2.09
CA ARG A 250 -14.13 4.95 2.81
C ARG A 250 -13.83 6.26 2.12
N PHE A 251 -13.38 7.20 2.93
CA PHE A 251 -12.98 8.51 2.47
C PHE A 251 -11.90 9.05 3.40
N ASP A 252 -10.88 9.69 2.87
CA ASP A 252 -9.86 10.31 3.70
C ASP A 252 -9.40 11.68 3.19
N ILE A 253 -9.08 12.53 4.16
CA ILE A 253 -8.45 13.83 3.96
C ILE A 253 -7.08 13.76 4.62
N ARG A 254 -6.04 14.16 3.91
CA ARG A 254 -4.66 14.19 4.41
C ARG A 254 -4.15 15.63 4.37
N GLY A 255 -3.46 16.03 5.42
CA GLY A 255 -2.79 17.31 5.48
C GLY A 255 -1.38 17.17 6.03
N TYR A 256 -0.47 17.97 5.54
CA TYR A 256 0.85 18.12 6.12
C TYR A 256 1.32 19.56 6.05
N TYR A 257 2.17 19.93 6.99
CA TYR A 257 2.83 21.23 7.03
C TYR A 257 4.25 21.10 7.56
N TYR A 258 5.21 21.68 6.85
CA TYR A 258 6.61 21.69 7.22
C TYR A 258 6.97 23.05 7.84
N PHE A 259 7.34 23.05 9.11
CA PHE A 259 7.93 24.23 9.77
C PHE A 259 9.39 24.37 9.36
N THR A 260 10.11 23.24 9.35
CA THR A 260 11.49 23.09 8.87
C THR A 260 11.65 21.70 8.24
N PRO A 261 12.73 21.39 7.51
CA PRO A 261 12.96 20.06 6.94
C PRO A 261 12.92 18.91 7.97
N ASN A 262 13.24 19.20 9.24
CA ASN A 262 13.24 18.22 10.34
C ASN A 262 11.98 18.28 11.23
N ASN A 263 11.13 19.29 11.05
CA ASN A 263 9.97 19.54 11.89
C ASN A 263 8.72 19.71 11.01
N ASN A 264 7.80 18.79 11.10
CA ASN A 264 6.55 18.84 10.35
C ASN A 264 5.40 18.25 11.16
N ILE A 265 4.21 18.71 10.87
CA ILE A 265 2.96 18.13 11.35
C ILE A 265 2.24 17.44 10.19
N THR A 266 1.72 16.27 10.45
CA THR A 266 0.87 15.51 9.52
C THR A 266 -0.43 15.16 10.22
N GLY A 267 -1.52 15.35 9.52
CA GLY A 267 -2.84 14.97 10.02
C GLY A 267 -3.63 14.23 8.95
N ARG A 268 -4.47 13.31 9.38
CA ARG A 268 -5.36 12.58 8.48
C ARG A 268 -6.73 12.45 9.14
N LEU A 269 -7.78 12.72 8.38
CA LEU A 269 -9.15 12.41 8.78
C LEU A 269 -9.60 11.23 7.94
N LYS A 270 -9.80 10.09 8.57
CA LYS A 270 -10.34 8.88 7.95
C LYS A 270 -11.80 8.74 8.31
N LEU A 271 -12.65 8.56 7.32
CA LEU A 271 -14.07 8.28 7.47
C LEU A 271 -14.39 6.93 6.83
N GLY A 272 -15.31 6.18 7.40
CA GLY A 272 -15.75 4.92 6.86
C GLY A 272 -17.20 4.59 7.23
N TYR A 273 -17.88 3.88 6.32
CA TYR A 273 -19.22 3.38 6.54
C TYR A 273 -19.29 1.89 6.20
N SER A 274 -19.68 1.07 7.18
CA SER A 274 -19.91 -0.34 7.00
C SER A 274 -21.39 -0.60 6.74
N PHE A 275 -21.75 -1.07 5.54
CA PHE A 275 -23.14 -1.37 5.17
C PHE A 275 -23.70 -2.56 5.95
N LYS A 276 -22.88 -3.60 6.20
CA LYS A 276 -23.29 -4.78 6.99
C LYS A 276 -23.62 -4.44 8.44
N LYS A 277 -22.85 -3.52 9.04
CA LYS A 277 -23.01 -3.14 10.45
C LYS A 277 -23.86 -1.88 10.62
N ASN A 278 -24.22 -1.21 9.52
CA ASN A 278 -24.93 0.07 9.47
C ASN A 278 -24.29 1.11 10.40
N LEU A 279 -22.97 1.30 10.26
CA LEU A 279 -22.15 2.05 11.20
C LEU A 279 -21.20 3.01 10.49
N LEU A 280 -21.31 4.30 10.87
CA LEU A 280 -20.33 5.32 10.50
C LEU A 280 -19.25 5.40 11.58
N PHE A 281 -18.01 5.43 11.17
CA PHE A 281 -16.87 5.58 12.06
C PHE A 281 -15.83 6.54 11.50
N TYR A 282 -15.04 7.12 12.38
CA TYR A 282 -13.97 8.02 12.02
C TYR A 282 -12.76 7.88 12.91
N LYS A 283 -11.59 8.22 12.35
CA LYS A 283 -10.30 8.18 12.99
C LYS A 283 -9.46 9.39 12.57
N ILE A 284 -8.87 10.06 13.53
CA ILE A 284 -8.10 11.29 13.33
C ILE A 284 -6.70 11.10 13.92
N PRO A 285 -5.76 10.51 13.18
CA PRO A 285 -4.36 10.51 13.56
C PRO A 285 -3.72 11.85 13.22
N VAL A 286 -3.07 12.45 14.20
CA VAL A 286 -2.22 13.64 14.07
C VAL A 286 -0.84 13.30 14.60
N GLN A 287 0.18 13.57 13.82
CA GLN A 287 1.56 13.31 14.21
C GLN A 287 2.40 14.58 14.01
N TRP A 288 3.07 14.98 15.05
CA TRP A 288 4.04 16.06 15.04
C TRP A 288 5.45 15.48 15.14
N ASN A 289 6.20 15.54 14.04
CA ASN A 289 7.59 15.11 13.98
C ASN A 289 8.49 16.30 14.34
N PHE A 290 9.08 16.29 15.52
CA PHE A 290 9.98 17.33 15.99
C PHE A 290 11.46 17.00 15.75
N ASN A 291 11.81 15.71 15.57
CA ASN A 291 13.16 15.26 15.25
C ASN A 291 13.14 14.01 14.35
N ARG A 292 13.04 14.20 13.05
CA ARG A 292 13.01 13.09 12.08
C ARG A 292 14.28 12.22 12.08
N ARG A 293 15.43 12.80 12.48
CA ARG A 293 16.71 12.07 12.50
C ARG A 293 16.74 10.96 13.55
N ARG A 294 15.94 11.10 14.62
CA ARG A 294 15.82 10.14 15.72
C ARG A 294 14.40 9.64 15.90
N ASN A 295 13.59 9.64 14.84
CA ASN A 295 12.19 9.26 14.90
C ASN A 295 11.45 9.91 16.08
N GLY A 296 11.83 11.17 16.42
CA GLY A 296 11.21 11.94 17.49
C GLY A 296 9.88 12.50 17.00
N TYR A 297 8.79 11.98 17.54
CA TYR A 297 7.44 12.45 17.23
C TYR A 297 6.50 12.34 18.42
N VAL A 298 5.47 13.16 18.40
CA VAL A 298 4.27 13.02 19.22
C VAL A 298 3.14 12.59 18.33
N VAL A 299 2.45 11.53 18.68
CA VAL A 299 1.24 11.07 18.00
C VAL A 299 0.04 11.29 18.92
N MET A 300 -1.04 11.81 18.35
CA MET A 300 -2.35 11.87 18.99
C MET A 300 -3.37 11.28 18.01
N GLU A 301 -4.09 10.28 18.46
CA GLU A 301 -5.05 9.57 17.64
C GLU A 301 -6.38 9.48 18.37
N PHE A 302 -7.43 9.95 17.73
CA PHE A 302 -8.79 9.83 18.21
C PHE A 302 -9.60 8.98 17.26
N ALA A 303 -10.28 7.96 17.78
CA ALA A 303 -11.15 7.11 16.99
C ALA A 303 -12.52 6.90 17.67
N ASN A 304 -13.54 6.80 16.85
CA ASN A 304 -14.91 6.58 17.29
C ASN A 304 -15.67 5.74 16.25
N GLY A 305 -16.57 4.91 16.73
CA GLY A 305 -17.48 4.13 15.91
C GLY A 305 -17.09 2.67 15.75
N ASN A 306 -15.94 2.25 16.26
CA ASN A 306 -15.61 0.83 16.32
C ASN A 306 -16.65 0.07 17.16
N ARG A 307 -17.01 -1.12 16.70
CA ARG A 307 -17.89 -2.02 17.42
C ARG A 307 -17.12 -3.27 17.82
N ILE A 308 -16.87 -3.41 19.11
CA ILE A 308 -16.20 -4.57 19.68
C ILE A 308 -17.26 -5.59 20.08
N THR A 309 -16.95 -6.87 19.86
CA THR A 309 -17.80 -7.99 20.27
C THR A 309 -17.13 -8.79 21.36
N ASN A 310 -17.88 -9.15 22.39
CA ASN A 310 -17.44 -10.07 23.43
C ASN A 310 -18.64 -10.89 23.93
N SER A 311 -18.68 -12.17 23.58
CA SER A 311 -19.79 -13.08 23.95
C SER A 311 -19.77 -13.50 25.41
N ARG A 312 -18.66 -13.31 26.12
CA ARG A 312 -18.53 -13.73 27.51
C ARG A 312 -19.56 -13.08 28.43
N VAL A 313 -19.92 -11.83 28.14
CA VAL A 313 -20.99 -11.14 28.90
C VAL A 313 -22.30 -11.90 28.80
N LEU A 314 -22.69 -12.33 27.60
CA LEU A 314 -23.92 -13.08 27.36
C LEU A 314 -23.86 -14.47 28.03
N GLU A 315 -22.73 -15.15 27.92
CA GLU A 315 -22.51 -16.45 28.57
C GLU A 315 -22.60 -16.35 30.10
N ASP A 316 -21.97 -15.33 30.69
CA ASP A 316 -22.03 -15.10 32.14
C ASP A 316 -23.45 -14.75 32.61
N VAL A 317 -24.18 -13.92 31.84
CA VAL A 317 -25.58 -13.59 32.17
C VAL A 317 -26.45 -14.84 32.14
N LYS A 318 -26.35 -15.67 31.11
CA LYS A 318 -27.06 -16.93 30.98
C LYS A 318 -26.73 -17.92 32.12
N ARG A 319 -25.48 -17.94 32.59
CA ARG A 319 -25.05 -18.83 33.66
C ARG A 319 -25.60 -18.44 35.04
N TYR A 320 -25.71 -17.13 35.32
CA TYR A 320 -26.05 -16.65 36.68
C TYR A 320 -27.49 -16.12 36.83
N LYS A 321 -28.17 -15.88 35.71
CA LYS A 321 -29.56 -15.38 35.73
C LYS A 321 -30.49 -16.33 35.00
N THR A 322 -31.18 -17.17 35.72
CA THR A 322 -32.14 -18.18 35.24
C THR A 322 -33.56 -17.62 35.09
N ASN A 323 -33.71 -16.37 34.67
CA ASN A 323 -35.04 -15.80 34.44
C ASN A 323 -35.53 -16.15 33.05
N ASP A 324 -36.34 -17.20 32.92
CA ASP A 324 -36.87 -17.74 31.66
C ASP A 324 -37.82 -16.80 30.91
N SER A 325 -38.19 -15.67 31.52
CA SER A 325 -39.07 -14.68 30.88
C SER A 325 -38.33 -13.67 29.98
N ILE A 326 -36.99 -13.68 29.99
CA ILE A 326 -36.17 -12.71 29.25
C ILE A 326 -35.38 -13.46 28.18
N ASP A 327 -35.61 -13.11 26.92
CA ASP A 327 -34.76 -13.57 25.79
C ASP A 327 -33.43 -12.79 25.77
N TRP A 328 -32.43 -13.35 26.46
CA TRP A 328 -31.08 -12.77 26.53
C TRP A 328 -30.36 -12.77 25.19
N ASP A 329 -30.74 -13.64 24.26
CA ASP A 329 -30.14 -13.71 22.92
C ASP A 329 -30.61 -12.57 22.01
N ALA A 330 -31.86 -12.15 22.17
CA ALA A 330 -32.40 -10.98 21.49
C ALA A 330 -31.73 -9.67 21.93
N MET A 331 -31.14 -9.63 23.11
CA MET A 331 -30.38 -8.50 23.62
C MET A 331 -28.96 -8.53 23.08
N ASN A 332 -28.54 -7.45 22.44
CA ASN A 332 -27.19 -7.31 21.85
C ASN A 332 -26.12 -7.05 22.93
N LEU A 333 -26.08 -7.90 23.99
CA LEU A 333 -25.18 -7.73 25.13
C LEU A 333 -23.70 -7.94 24.80
N GLN A 334 -23.41 -8.54 23.68
CA GLN A 334 -22.05 -8.77 23.21
C GLN A 334 -21.44 -7.60 22.42
N TYR A 335 -22.22 -6.55 22.12
CA TYR A 335 -21.76 -5.48 21.27
C TYR A 335 -21.53 -4.17 22.02
N PHE A 336 -20.39 -3.53 21.73
CA PHE A 336 -19.97 -2.28 22.35
C PHE A 336 -19.53 -1.28 21.29
N HIS A 337 -19.88 0.00 21.49
CA HIS A 337 -19.25 1.10 20.78
C HIS A 337 -17.98 1.48 21.50
N ASP A 338 -16.89 1.57 20.78
CA ASP A 338 -15.60 1.95 21.30
C ASP A 338 -15.22 3.36 20.84
N GLN A 339 -14.80 4.17 21.80
CA GLN A 339 -14.17 5.48 21.59
C GLN A 339 -12.83 5.44 22.29
N TRP A 340 -11.78 5.83 21.58
CA TRP A 340 -10.46 5.84 22.17
C TRP A 340 -9.66 7.07 21.79
N LEU A 341 -8.83 7.49 22.70
CA LEU A 341 -7.83 8.54 22.52
C LEU A 341 -6.49 7.95 22.92
N HIS A 342 -5.57 7.92 21.99
CA HIS A 342 -4.20 7.50 22.19
C HIS A 342 -3.27 8.70 22.03
N VAL A 343 -2.39 8.91 23.01
CA VAL A 343 -1.36 9.94 22.97
C VAL A 343 -0.02 9.28 23.27
N GLY A 344 0.92 9.39 22.33
CA GLY A 344 2.23 8.77 22.42
C GLY A 344 3.35 9.73 22.08
N PHE A 345 4.44 9.65 22.81
CA PHE A 345 5.71 10.30 22.54
C PHE A 345 6.73 9.23 22.18
N ASN A 346 7.32 9.32 21.00
CA ASN A 346 8.32 8.37 20.51
C ASN A 346 9.67 9.05 20.32
N TYR A 347 10.74 8.34 20.69
CA TYR A 347 12.10 8.78 20.45
C TYR A 347 13.07 7.60 20.33
N ASP A 348 13.95 7.64 19.33
CA ASP A 348 15.02 6.65 19.20
C ASP A 348 16.18 7.00 20.14
N VAL A 349 16.34 6.22 21.20
CA VAL A 349 17.48 6.33 22.12
C VAL A 349 18.77 5.95 21.37
N ILE A 350 18.72 4.85 20.61
CA ILE A 350 19.78 4.47 19.66
C ILE A 350 19.19 4.66 18.26
N LYS A 351 19.78 5.60 17.51
CA LYS A 351 19.29 5.97 16.18
C LYS A 351 19.01 4.75 15.31
N ASN A 352 17.78 4.68 14.81
CA ASN A 352 17.24 3.63 13.94
C ASN A 352 17.26 2.20 14.53
N THR A 353 17.78 1.99 15.75
CA THR A 353 17.94 0.66 16.34
C THR A 353 17.02 0.44 17.54
N LEU A 354 17.04 1.35 18.51
CA LEU A 354 16.23 1.23 19.72
C LEU A 354 15.37 2.46 19.92
N GLY A 355 14.07 2.30 19.76
CA GLY A 355 13.05 3.32 20.03
C GLY A 355 12.31 3.05 21.33
N VAL A 356 11.93 4.10 22.01
CA VAL A 356 11.05 4.08 23.18
C VAL A 356 9.84 4.94 22.87
N GLN A 357 8.67 4.37 23.04
CA GLN A 357 7.41 5.10 22.98
C GLN A 357 6.74 5.03 24.35
N THR A 358 6.24 6.16 24.83
CA THR A 358 5.50 6.25 26.08
C THR A 358 4.33 7.19 25.93
N GLY A 359 3.30 6.97 26.70
CA GLY A 359 2.10 7.79 26.60
C GLY A 359 0.95 7.24 27.43
N PHE A 360 -0.25 7.53 26.99
CA PHE A 360 -1.46 6.97 27.61
C PHE A 360 -2.54 6.70 26.57
N THR A 361 -3.39 5.72 26.88
CA THR A 361 -4.59 5.42 26.12
C THR A 361 -5.81 5.56 27.00
N LYS A 362 -6.85 6.19 26.47
CA LYS A 362 -8.13 6.36 27.15
C LYS A 362 -9.24 5.73 26.32
N TYR A 363 -9.89 4.73 26.86
CA TYR A 363 -11.02 4.07 26.25
C TYR A 363 -12.33 4.47 26.92
N ARG A 364 -13.39 4.61 26.11
CA ARG A 364 -14.77 4.69 26.55
C ARG A 364 -15.58 3.69 25.74
N ARG A 365 -15.95 2.59 26.36
CA ARG A 365 -16.79 1.56 25.78
C ARG A 365 -18.19 1.67 26.32
N SER A 366 -19.17 1.74 25.43
CA SER A 366 -20.59 1.79 25.80
C SER A 366 -21.33 0.65 25.15
N ALA A 367 -22.14 -0.05 25.92
CA ALA A 367 -23.03 -1.08 25.43
C ALA A 367 -23.93 -0.54 24.32
N VAL A 368 -24.17 -1.32 23.27
CA VAL A 368 -25.16 -0.99 22.23
C VAL A 368 -26.55 -1.04 22.84
N ASP A 369 -26.88 -2.10 23.58
CA ASP A 369 -28.10 -2.20 24.37
C ASP A 369 -27.84 -1.85 25.83
N LYS A 370 -28.04 -0.56 26.17
CA LYS A 370 -27.86 -0.08 27.54
C LYS A 370 -28.94 -0.58 28.52
N SER A 371 -30.14 -0.85 28.02
CA SER A 371 -31.27 -1.35 28.83
C SER A 371 -31.05 -2.80 29.23
N GLY A 372 -30.59 -3.63 28.29
CA GLY A 372 -30.23 -5.01 28.56
C GLY A 372 -29.10 -5.15 29.59
N PHE A 373 -28.07 -4.30 29.49
CA PHE A 373 -26.97 -4.26 30.47
C PHE A 373 -27.47 -3.89 31.87
N LYS A 374 -28.36 -2.90 32.01
CA LYS A 374 -28.97 -2.52 33.28
C LYS A 374 -29.82 -3.66 33.83
N ALA A 375 -30.64 -4.32 33.00
CA ALA A 375 -31.42 -5.48 33.40
C ALA A 375 -30.54 -6.64 33.88
N ALA A 376 -29.35 -6.81 33.23
CA ALA A 376 -28.35 -7.76 33.65
C ALA A 376 -27.59 -7.34 34.94
N GLY A 377 -27.88 -6.16 35.51
CA GLY A 377 -27.20 -5.61 36.69
C GLY A 377 -25.74 -5.25 36.45
N ARG A 378 -25.39 -4.89 35.18
CA ARG A 378 -24.04 -4.54 34.79
C ARG A 378 -23.94 -3.08 34.31
N PRO A 379 -22.80 -2.40 34.50
CA PRO A 379 -22.60 -1.06 33.98
C PRO A 379 -22.70 -1.03 32.47
N ALA A 380 -23.44 -0.08 31.91
CA ALA A 380 -23.58 0.09 30.46
C ALA A 380 -22.41 0.88 29.81
N VAL A 381 -21.58 1.53 30.61
CA VAL A 381 -20.45 2.34 30.13
C VAL A 381 -19.21 2.05 30.98
N TYR A 382 -18.15 1.72 30.29
CA TYR A 382 -16.84 1.44 30.86
C TYR A 382 -15.84 2.50 30.38
N LYS A 383 -14.95 2.90 31.27
CA LYS A 383 -13.90 3.86 30.99
C LYS A 383 -12.58 3.30 31.48
N SER A 384 -11.56 3.33 30.65
CA SER A 384 -10.20 3.01 31.00
C SER A 384 -9.29 4.20 30.76
N PHE A 385 -8.33 4.38 31.63
CA PHE A 385 -7.18 5.26 31.44
C PHE A 385 -5.93 4.45 31.75
N ALA A 386 -5.05 4.31 30.77
CA ALA A 386 -3.89 3.44 30.88
C ALA A 386 -2.65 4.11 30.29
N PRO A 387 -1.66 4.46 31.14
CA PRO A 387 -0.32 4.75 30.66
C PRO A 387 0.33 3.48 30.11
N PHE A 388 1.20 3.67 29.09
CA PHE A 388 1.95 2.58 28.47
C PHE A 388 3.40 2.97 28.22
N ILE A 389 4.25 1.95 28.13
CA ILE A 389 5.62 2.02 27.65
C ILE A 389 5.81 0.92 26.62
N GLN A 390 6.30 1.30 25.45
CA GLN A 390 6.64 0.38 24.37
C GLN A 390 8.12 0.54 23.99
N LEU A 391 8.80 -0.57 23.89
CA LEU A 391 10.17 -0.66 23.38
C LEU A 391 10.13 -1.23 21.96
N GLN A 392 10.85 -0.60 21.04
CA GLN A 392 10.97 -1.05 19.66
C GLN A 392 12.44 -1.32 19.36
N TYR A 393 12.78 -2.54 19.07
CA TYR A 393 14.13 -2.96 18.71
C TYR A 393 14.20 -3.36 17.24
N ARG A 394 15.09 -2.68 16.49
CA ARG A 394 15.27 -2.82 15.04
C ARG A 394 16.74 -3.11 14.74
N PRO A 395 17.22 -4.35 14.96
CA PRO A 395 18.66 -4.68 14.87
C PRO A 395 19.21 -4.63 13.44
N LEU A 396 18.35 -4.79 12.43
CA LEU A 396 18.76 -4.97 11.03
C LEU A 396 18.00 -3.94 10.17
N THR A 397 18.51 -2.72 10.09
CA THR A 397 17.78 -1.59 9.51
C THR A 397 17.80 -1.54 7.98
N ASP A 398 18.86 -2.03 7.31
CA ASP A 398 19.08 -1.70 5.90
C ASP A 398 18.83 -2.85 4.91
N ARG A 399 18.93 -4.10 5.34
CA ARG A 399 18.82 -5.26 4.43
C ARG A 399 17.71 -6.23 4.76
N VAL A 400 17.39 -6.36 6.03
CA VAL A 400 16.38 -7.31 6.50
C VAL A 400 15.55 -6.64 7.58
N PRO A 401 14.33 -6.21 7.30
CA PRO A 401 13.50 -5.57 8.30
C PRO A 401 13.08 -6.59 9.36
N LEU A 402 13.73 -6.50 10.52
CA LEU A 402 13.32 -7.17 11.75
C LEU A 402 12.93 -6.09 12.76
N VAL A 403 11.69 -6.16 13.22
CA VAL A 403 11.16 -5.26 14.25
C VAL A 403 10.62 -6.11 15.39
N ILE A 404 11.10 -5.87 16.59
CA ILE A 404 10.62 -6.52 17.81
C ILE A 404 10.07 -5.41 18.70
N THR A 405 8.82 -5.55 19.14
CA THR A 405 8.18 -4.62 20.05
C THR A 405 7.78 -5.33 21.33
N GLY A 406 7.98 -4.67 22.46
CA GLY A 406 7.47 -5.09 23.75
C GLY A 406 6.73 -3.92 24.39
N GLU A 407 5.51 -4.14 24.81
CA GLU A 407 4.64 -3.13 25.39
C GLU A 407 4.14 -3.58 26.77
N TRP A 408 4.14 -2.65 27.71
CA TRP A 408 3.47 -2.77 28.98
C TRP A 408 2.46 -1.64 29.10
N GLU A 409 1.22 -1.98 29.38
CA GLU A 409 0.13 -1.04 29.62
C GLU A 409 -0.48 -1.29 31.02
N HIS A 410 -0.63 -0.22 31.80
CA HIS A 410 -1.13 -0.26 33.17
C HIS A 410 -2.43 0.53 33.31
N GLY A 411 -3.54 -0.17 33.51
CA GLY A 411 -4.85 0.45 33.71
C GLY A 411 -5.01 1.04 35.11
N LEU A 412 -5.32 2.33 35.18
CA LEU A 412 -5.47 3.08 36.44
C LEU A 412 -6.94 3.38 36.76
N LYS A 413 -7.31 3.23 38.03
CA LYS A 413 -8.62 3.70 38.58
C LYS A 413 -8.66 5.21 38.83
N HIS A 414 -7.75 5.98 38.25
CA HIS A 414 -7.66 7.43 38.34
C HIS A 414 -7.89 8.10 36.98
N PHE A 415 -7.94 9.42 36.93
CA PHE A 415 -8.12 10.21 35.71
C PHE A 415 -9.36 9.84 34.86
N GLY A 416 -10.40 9.33 35.55
CA GLY A 416 -11.65 8.87 34.93
C GLY A 416 -11.65 7.43 34.46
N GLY A 417 -10.55 6.68 34.67
CA GLY A 417 -10.48 5.23 34.53
C GLY A 417 -11.22 4.51 35.66
N LYS A 418 -11.81 3.36 35.36
CA LYS A 418 -12.54 2.52 36.32
C LYS A 418 -11.99 1.09 36.41
N ILE A 419 -11.16 0.70 35.47
CA ILE A 419 -10.64 -0.66 35.33
C ILE A 419 -9.13 -0.63 35.65
N ALA A 420 -8.69 -1.50 36.55
CA ALA A 420 -7.28 -1.74 36.82
C ALA A 420 -6.85 -3.06 36.18
N TYR A 421 -5.75 -3.03 35.44
CA TYR A 421 -5.15 -4.18 34.79
C TYR A 421 -3.69 -3.94 34.46
N ASP A 422 -2.96 -5.02 34.25
CA ASP A 422 -1.61 -5.00 33.68
C ASP A 422 -1.55 -5.92 32.49
N ARG A 423 -1.23 -5.34 31.31
CA ARG A 423 -1.13 -6.04 30.04
C ARG A 423 0.30 -5.98 29.53
N PHE A 424 0.80 -7.12 29.11
CA PHE A 424 2.08 -7.25 28.42
C PHE A 424 1.84 -7.83 27.03
N GLU A 425 2.41 -7.19 26.02
CA GLU A 425 2.36 -7.69 24.65
C GLU A 425 3.74 -7.63 24.00
N PHE A 426 4.04 -8.66 23.23
CA PHE A 426 5.25 -8.76 22.44
C PHE A 426 4.86 -9.10 21.01
N ASP A 427 5.47 -8.42 20.02
CA ASP A 427 5.26 -8.66 18.60
C ASP A 427 6.61 -8.61 17.90
N GLY A 428 6.87 -9.60 17.04
CA GLY A 428 8.06 -9.69 16.21
C GLY A 428 7.66 -9.80 14.75
N GLN A 429 8.19 -8.94 13.91
CA GLN A 429 7.95 -8.93 12.47
C GLN A 429 9.27 -9.05 11.73
N TYR A 430 9.34 -9.98 10.80
CA TYR A 430 10.51 -10.26 10.00
C TYR A 430 10.14 -10.44 8.54
N VAL A 431 10.88 -9.79 7.65
CA VAL A 431 10.72 -9.96 6.21
C VAL A 431 12.02 -10.46 5.61
N HIS A 432 11.98 -11.63 5.02
CA HIS A 432 13.10 -12.20 4.30
C HIS A 432 12.90 -12.07 2.79
N TYR A 433 13.74 -11.26 2.15
CA TYR A 433 13.72 -11.07 0.70
C TYR A 433 14.48 -12.21 0.02
N LEU A 434 13.79 -12.91 -0.85
CA LEU A 434 14.31 -14.02 -1.65
C LEU A 434 14.56 -13.57 -3.09
N PRO A 435 15.43 -14.23 -3.84
CA PRO A 435 15.60 -13.96 -5.27
C PRO A 435 14.29 -14.05 -6.07
N CYS A 436 14.26 -13.37 -7.21
CA CYS A 436 13.11 -13.36 -8.15
C CYS A 436 11.84 -12.71 -7.58
N MET A 437 12.00 -11.59 -6.88
CA MET A 437 10.88 -10.80 -6.33
C MET A 437 9.98 -11.58 -5.36
N ARG A 438 10.55 -12.55 -4.65
CA ARG A 438 9.84 -13.32 -3.63
C ARG A 438 10.18 -12.78 -2.25
N ASN A 439 9.27 -12.89 -1.33
CA ASN A 439 9.53 -12.63 0.08
C ASN A 439 8.78 -13.61 0.99
N LEU A 440 9.33 -13.82 2.16
CA LEU A 440 8.71 -14.54 3.26
C LEU A 440 8.55 -13.55 4.41
N GLN A 441 7.32 -13.29 4.78
CA GLN A 441 6.96 -12.42 5.90
C GLN A 441 6.54 -13.31 7.07
N LEU A 442 7.19 -13.11 8.19
CA LEU A 442 6.87 -13.82 9.44
C LEU A 442 6.45 -12.79 10.49
N ARG A 443 5.38 -13.08 11.17
CA ARG A 443 4.95 -12.33 12.35
C ARG A 443 4.64 -13.29 13.47
N THR A 444 5.19 -13.05 14.64
CA THR A 444 4.94 -13.82 15.83
C THR A 444 4.67 -12.88 16.99
N GLY A 445 3.79 -13.27 17.89
CA GLY A 445 3.48 -12.41 19.01
C GLY A 445 2.84 -13.20 20.15
N PHE A 446 2.97 -12.67 21.34
CA PHE A 446 2.26 -13.19 22.51
C PHE A 446 1.88 -12.04 23.43
N GLY A 447 0.82 -12.23 24.16
CA GLY A 447 0.37 -11.28 25.16
C GLY A 447 -0.30 -11.97 26.33
N PHE A 448 -0.23 -11.36 27.48
CA PHE A 448 -0.85 -11.86 28.69
C PHE A 448 -1.18 -10.73 29.65
N TYR A 449 -2.11 -11.02 30.55
CA TYR A 449 -2.43 -10.16 31.67
C TYR A 449 -1.88 -10.77 32.96
N THR A 450 -1.15 -10.00 33.75
CA THR A 450 -0.75 -10.39 35.10
C THR A 450 -1.84 -10.07 36.12
N HIS A 451 -2.61 -9.03 35.86
CA HIS A 451 -3.76 -8.63 36.62
C HIS A 451 -4.92 -8.23 35.71
N LYS A 452 -6.12 -8.72 35.99
CA LYS A 452 -7.37 -8.30 35.38
C LYS A 452 -8.37 -7.96 36.48
N GLY A 453 -9.08 -6.85 36.34
CA GLY A 453 -10.22 -6.54 37.23
C GLY A 453 -11.42 -7.45 36.97
N HIS A 454 -12.50 -7.24 37.76
CA HIS A 454 -13.76 -8.00 37.60
C HIS A 454 -14.45 -7.77 36.23
N ASP A 455 -14.13 -6.68 35.55
CA ASP A 455 -14.72 -6.29 34.27
C ASP A 455 -13.78 -6.64 33.07
N ASP A 456 -13.12 -7.79 33.15
CA ASP A 456 -12.09 -8.24 32.20
C ASP A 456 -12.59 -8.42 30.77
N TYR A 457 -13.90 -8.58 30.55
CA TYR A 457 -14.49 -8.68 29.20
C TYR A 457 -14.49 -7.38 28.40
N PHE A 458 -14.09 -6.25 28.99
CA PHE A 458 -13.84 -4.99 28.29
C PHE A 458 -12.38 -4.79 27.89
N LEU A 459 -11.51 -5.71 28.29
CA LEU A 459 -10.10 -5.68 27.95
C LEU A 459 -9.86 -6.46 26.65
N ASP A 460 -9.10 -5.90 25.77
CA ASP A 460 -8.62 -6.52 24.54
C ASP A 460 -7.11 -6.31 24.37
N TYR A 461 -6.53 -7.12 23.55
CA TYR A 461 -5.14 -7.00 23.19
C TYR A 461 -4.97 -6.01 22.04
N GLU A 462 -3.97 -5.12 22.10
CA GLU A 462 -3.70 -4.11 21.09
C GLU A 462 -3.42 -4.74 19.73
N ASN A 463 -2.69 -5.85 19.73
CA ASN A 463 -2.36 -6.59 18.50
C ASN A 463 -3.57 -7.21 17.78
N PHE A 464 -4.73 -7.25 18.40
CA PHE A 464 -6.00 -7.69 17.83
C PHE A 464 -7.03 -6.57 17.76
N HIS A 465 -6.61 -5.34 18.06
CA HIS A 465 -7.52 -4.19 17.98
C HIS A 465 -8.00 -4.04 16.54
N GLU A 466 -9.29 -4.27 16.34
CA GLU A 466 -9.89 -4.14 15.02
C GLU A 466 -9.98 -2.67 14.63
N ASP A 467 -9.21 -2.26 13.64
CA ASP A 467 -9.40 -0.99 12.98
C ASP A 467 -10.49 -1.14 11.90
N TYR A 468 -11.75 -0.79 12.24
CA TYR A 468 -12.87 -0.85 11.30
C TYR A 468 -12.74 0.16 10.17
N ILE A 469 -11.98 1.21 10.37
CA ILE A 469 -11.49 2.06 9.30
C ILE A 469 -10.24 1.41 8.75
N SER A 470 -10.35 0.17 8.36
CA SER A 470 -9.29 -0.43 7.61
C SER A 470 -8.97 0.51 6.46
N LEU A 471 -7.71 0.70 6.24
CA LEU A 471 -7.19 1.63 5.25
C LEU A 471 -7.51 1.19 3.81
N GLY A 472 -8.30 0.16 3.67
CA GLY A 472 -8.74 -0.43 2.47
C GLY A 472 -7.64 -1.04 1.67
N TRP A 473 -7.11 -0.21 0.83
CA TRP A 473 -5.96 -0.52 0.01
C TRP A 473 -4.70 -0.73 0.83
N GLU A 474 -4.59 -0.07 1.99
CA GLU A 474 -3.51 -0.24 2.95
C GLU A 474 -3.84 -1.33 3.99
N ASP A 475 -4.92 -2.08 3.80
CA ASP A 475 -5.24 -3.24 4.64
C ASP A 475 -4.08 -4.23 4.58
N LYS A 476 -3.57 -4.58 5.73
CA LYS A 476 -2.50 -5.56 5.80
C LYS A 476 -3.05 -6.92 5.38
N TRP A 477 -2.52 -7.44 4.29
CA TRP A 477 -2.86 -8.78 3.83
C TRP A 477 -2.02 -9.85 4.53
N SER A 478 -0.92 -9.47 5.16
CA SER A 478 0.00 -10.38 5.84
C SER A 478 -0.02 -10.15 7.34
N GLY A 479 0.03 -11.21 8.13
CA GLY A 479 0.12 -11.13 9.58
C GLY A 479 -1.20 -10.83 10.29
N GLU A 480 -2.35 -11.04 9.62
CA GLU A 480 -3.70 -10.88 10.17
C GLU A 480 -4.51 -12.16 10.02
N PHE A 481 -5.62 -12.21 10.75
CA PHE A 481 -6.61 -13.27 10.65
C PHE A 481 -7.88 -12.70 10.01
N GLU A 482 -8.39 -13.39 8.98
CA GLU A 482 -9.55 -12.93 8.21
C GLU A 482 -10.88 -13.54 8.68
N LEU A 483 -10.81 -14.69 9.35
CA LEU A 483 -11.99 -15.43 9.81
C LEU A 483 -12.08 -15.52 11.33
N LEU A 484 -11.07 -15.05 12.05
CA LEU A 484 -11.00 -15.12 13.48
C LEU A 484 -12.17 -14.37 14.13
N ASN A 485 -12.86 -15.04 15.02
CA ASN A 485 -13.94 -14.43 15.80
C ASN A 485 -13.33 -13.65 16.98
N SER A 486 -13.63 -12.37 17.08
CA SER A 486 -13.16 -11.49 18.16
C SER A 486 -13.52 -12.01 19.57
N ASN A 487 -14.60 -12.77 19.70
CA ASN A 487 -15.00 -13.37 20.95
C ASN A 487 -13.98 -14.35 21.54
N TRP A 488 -13.11 -14.91 20.71
CA TRP A 488 -12.15 -15.91 21.17
C TRP A 488 -10.97 -15.30 21.91
N TYR A 489 -10.48 -14.14 21.45
CA TYR A 489 -9.29 -13.52 22.03
C TYR A 489 -9.60 -12.39 23.01
N ASN A 490 -10.72 -11.67 22.86
CA ASN A 490 -11.06 -10.53 23.73
C ASN A 490 -11.24 -10.92 25.22
N ALA A 491 -11.62 -12.17 25.52
CA ALA A 491 -11.77 -12.65 26.89
C ALA A 491 -10.60 -13.51 27.38
N SER A 492 -9.58 -13.73 26.54
CA SER A 492 -8.45 -14.60 26.87
C SER A 492 -7.50 -13.96 27.87
N SER A 493 -6.93 -14.78 28.76
CA SER A 493 -5.90 -14.34 29.69
C SER A 493 -4.53 -14.25 29.05
N TYR A 494 -4.34 -14.98 27.95
CA TYR A 494 -3.13 -14.95 27.13
C TYR A 494 -3.46 -15.29 25.68
N TYR A 495 -2.58 -14.91 24.79
CA TYR A 495 -2.53 -15.42 23.42
C TYR A 495 -1.10 -15.69 23.00
N VAL A 496 -0.95 -16.59 22.04
CA VAL A 496 0.25 -16.76 21.23
C VAL A 496 -0.17 -16.87 19.79
N ARG A 497 0.45 -16.10 18.90
CA ARG A 497 0.16 -16.14 17.48
C ARG A 497 1.42 -16.30 16.63
N ALA A 498 1.28 -16.92 15.48
CA ALA A 498 2.29 -17.00 14.44
C ALA A 498 1.60 -16.86 13.08
N ASN A 499 2.13 -16.01 12.23
CA ASN A 499 1.66 -15.80 10.88
C ASN A 499 2.85 -15.91 9.91
N ALA A 500 2.69 -16.65 8.84
CA ALA A 500 3.64 -16.77 7.76
C ALA A 500 2.96 -16.43 6.44
N THR A 501 3.55 -15.53 5.66
CA THR A 501 3.07 -15.18 4.32
C THR A 501 4.21 -15.32 3.34
N TYR A 502 4.03 -16.17 2.35
CA TYR A 502 4.94 -16.30 1.23
C TYR A 502 4.38 -15.57 0.02
N GLU A 503 5.09 -14.54 -0.44
CA GLU A 503 4.74 -13.76 -1.61
C GLU A 503 5.68 -14.09 -2.77
N SER A 504 5.12 -14.30 -3.95
CA SER A 504 5.85 -14.54 -5.20
C SER A 504 5.05 -14.05 -6.39
N PRO A 505 5.68 -13.52 -7.44
CA PRO A 505 4.99 -13.24 -8.70
C PRO A 505 4.60 -14.49 -9.48
N PHE A 506 5.11 -15.68 -9.10
CA PHE A 506 4.94 -16.92 -9.86
C PHE A 506 4.63 -18.11 -8.94
N LEU A 507 3.34 -18.33 -8.63
CA LEU A 507 2.90 -19.51 -7.85
C LEU A 507 2.01 -20.42 -8.68
N LEU A 508 0.71 -20.13 -8.74
CA LEU A 508 -0.30 -20.96 -9.38
C LEU A 508 -0.96 -20.27 -10.57
N LEU A 509 -1.63 -19.15 -10.32
CA LEU A 509 -2.44 -18.44 -11.31
C LEU A 509 -1.59 -17.76 -12.38
N SER A 510 -0.38 -17.34 -12.05
CA SER A 510 0.57 -16.79 -13.01
C SER A 510 0.95 -17.75 -14.15
N HIS A 511 0.80 -19.06 -13.93
CA HIS A 511 1.04 -20.06 -14.97
C HIS A 511 -0.18 -20.28 -15.91
N CYS A 512 -1.36 -19.76 -15.56
CA CYS A 512 -2.55 -19.86 -16.39
C CYS A 512 -2.47 -18.92 -17.59
N PRO A 513 -2.64 -19.39 -18.83
CA PRO A 513 -2.42 -18.57 -20.04
C PRO A 513 -3.29 -17.32 -20.16
N LEU A 514 -4.50 -17.33 -19.59
CA LEU A 514 -5.48 -16.24 -19.68
C LEU A 514 -5.30 -15.21 -18.55
N ILE A 515 -5.07 -15.68 -17.32
CA ILE A 515 -5.08 -14.85 -16.11
C ILE A 515 -3.66 -14.43 -15.75
N GLY A 516 -2.67 -15.29 -15.96
CA GLY A 516 -1.29 -15.11 -15.50
C GLY A 516 -0.62 -13.83 -16.03
N GLN A 517 -1.03 -13.36 -17.20
CA GLN A 517 -0.46 -12.13 -17.78
C GLN A 517 -0.83 -10.84 -17.01
N VAL A 518 -1.88 -10.87 -16.19
CA VAL A 518 -2.35 -9.69 -15.43
C VAL A 518 -2.03 -9.78 -13.94
N ILE A 519 -1.51 -10.92 -13.46
CA ILE A 519 -1.13 -11.12 -12.07
C ILE A 519 0.24 -10.54 -11.81
N GLU A 520 0.35 -9.70 -10.80
CA GLU A 520 1.61 -9.12 -10.35
C GLU A 520 2.23 -9.90 -9.20
N LYS A 521 1.40 -10.30 -8.24
CA LYS A 521 1.83 -10.98 -7.02
C LYS A 521 0.79 -12.00 -6.58
N GLU A 522 1.28 -13.12 -6.11
CA GLU A 522 0.48 -14.17 -5.48
C GLU A 522 1.00 -14.42 -4.07
N ARG A 523 0.11 -14.74 -3.14
CA ARG A 523 0.45 -14.96 -1.73
C ARG A 523 -0.21 -16.21 -1.21
N VAL A 524 0.55 -16.94 -0.39
CA VAL A 524 0.04 -18.02 0.45
C VAL A 524 0.17 -17.58 1.90
N TYR A 525 -0.92 -17.72 2.65
CA TYR A 525 -1.02 -17.32 4.04
C TYR A 525 -1.18 -18.55 4.93
N LEU A 526 -0.47 -18.58 6.03
CA LEU A 526 -0.63 -19.55 7.09
C LEU A 526 -0.59 -18.81 8.42
N SER A 527 -1.66 -18.90 9.19
CA SER A 527 -1.78 -18.24 10.47
C SER A 527 -2.22 -19.23 11.54
N ALA A 528 -1.65 -19.14 12.72
CA ALA A 528 -1.98 -19.96 13.86
C ALA A 528 -2.15 -19.10 15.12
N LEU A 529 -3.14 -19.45 15.94
CA LEU A 529 -3.45 -18.77 17.19
C LEU A 529 -3.74 -19.78 18.30
N ALA A 530 -3.17 -19.52 19.46
CA ALA A 530 -3.48 -20.20 20.71
C ALA A 530 -4.02 -19.17 21.70
N VAL A 531 -5.19 -19.40 22.24
CA VAL A 531 -5.82 -18.62 23.30
C VAL A 531 -6.36 -19.55 24.38
N SER A 532 -6.69 -19.02 25.55
CA SER A 532 -7.05 -19.84 26.74
C SER A 532 -8.18 -20.86 26.53
N ARG A 533 -9.05 -20.67 25.55
CA ARG A 533 -10.19 -21.57 25.25
C ARG A 533 -10.10 -22.28 23.90
N MET A 534 -9.08 -21.98 23.09
CA MET A 534 -8.91 -22.55 21.75
C MET A 534 -7.45 -22.78 21.44
N PHE A 535 -7.08 -24.01 21.17
CA PHE A 535 -5.70 -24.39 20.86
C PHE A 535 -5.65 -25.62 19.95
N PRO A 536 -5.06 -25.52 18.77
CA PRO A 536 -4.77 -24.30 18.01
C PRO A 536 -5.96 -23.89 17.10
N TYR A 537 -6.10 -22.62 16.82
CA TYR A 537 -6.82 -22.13 15.64
C TYR A 537 -5.84 -21.99 14.48
N ILE A 538 -6.19 -22.47 13.32
CA ILE A 538 -5.35 -22.40 12.12
C ILE A 538 -6.16 -21.78 10.99
N GLU A 539 -5.55 -20.84 10.27
CA GLU A 539 -6.14 -20.22 9.09
C GLU A 539 -5.15 -20.32 7.92
N VAL A 540 -5.65 -20.78 6.78
CA VAL A 540 -4.89 -20.88 5.54
C VAL A 540 -5.57 -20.02 4.49
N GLY A 541 -4.79 -19.29 3.70
CA GLY A 541 -5.31 -18.44 2.65
C GLY A 541 -4.44 -18.46 1.40
N TYR A 542 -5.08 -18.13 0.29
CA TYR A 542 -4.43 -17.86 -0.98
C TYR A 542 -4.99 -16.58 -1.57
N GLY A 543 -4.13 -15.71 -2.02
CA GLY A 543 -4.53 -14.45 -2.63
C GLY A 543 -3.64 -14.02 -3.79
N PHE A 544 -4.15 -13.13 -4.60
CA PHE A 544 -3.39 -12.51 -5.67
C PHE A 544 -3.72 -11.03 -5.79
N THR A 545 -2.78 -10.30 -6.31
CA THR A 545 -2.90 -8.86 -6.60
C THR A 545 -2.58 -8.64 -8.06
N ASN A 546 -3.41 -7.84 -8.70
CA ASN A 546 -3.11 -7.19 -9.95
C ASN A 546 -3.18 -5.67 -9.75
N ARG A 547 -3.03 -4.90 -10.81
CA ARG A 547 -3.10 -3.43 -10.73
C ARG A 547 -4.45 -2.85 -10.37
N VAL A 548 -5.52 -3.56 -10.65
CA VAL A 548 -6.88 -3.07 -10.49
C VAL A 548 -7.43 -3.49 -9.14
N PHE A 549 -7.15 -4.73 -8.73
CA PHE A 549 -7.69 -5.28 -7.49
C PHE A 549 -6.80 -6.36 -6.87
N SER A 550 -7.02 -6.59 -5.60
CA SER A 550 -6.53 -7.73 -4.83
C SER A 550 -7.70 -8.61 -4.44
N MET A 551 -7.51 -9.91 -4.48
CA MET A 551 -8.49 -10.91 -4.07
C MET A 551 -7.83 -12.03 -3.27
N GLY A 552 -8.50 -12.50 -2.22
CA GLY A 552 -8.02 -13.61 -1.41
C GLY A 552 -9.17 -14.49 -0.91
N ILE A 553 -8.87 -15.77 -0.76
CA ILE A 553 -9.75 -16.79 -0.19
C ILE A 553 -9.05 -17.34 1.04
N PHE A 554 -9.76 -17.40 2.16
CA PHE A 554 -9.26 -17.86 3.43
C PHE A 554 -10.17 -18.94 4.00
N THR A 555 -9.58 -19.90 4.69
CA THR A 555 -10.29 -20.99 5.37
C THR A 555 -9.74 -21.17 6.77
N GLY A 556 -10.61 -21.32 7.75
CA GLY A 556 -10.28 -21.42 9.15
C GLY A 556 -10.67 -22.78 9.75
N PHE A 557 -9.82 -23.27 10.66
CA PHE A 557 -9.99 -24.54 11.36
C PHE A 557 -9.78 -24.33 12.84
N SER A 558 -10.71 -24.80 13.64
CA SER A 558 -10.55 -25.00 15.09
C SER A 558 -10.30 -26.48 15.39
N PRO A 559 -9.93 -26.85 16.62
CA PRO A 559 -9.61 -28.25 16.96
C PRO A 559 -10.72 -29.27 16.63
N HIS A 560 -11.95 -28.82 16.59
CA HIS A 560 -13.11 -29.70 16.43
C HIS A 560 -14.00 -29.33 15.24
N ASN A 561 -13.81 -28.13 14.64
CA ASN A 561 -14.72 -27.61 13.64
C ASN A 561 -14.00 -26.94 12.47
N PHE A 562 -14.64 -27.02 11.33
CA PHE A 562 -14.34 -26.17 10.17
C PHE A 562 -15.10 -24.85 10.33
N GLU A 563 -14.38 -23.75 10.48
CA GLU A 563 -14.96 -22.42 10.77
C GLU A 563 -15.49 -21.70 9.52
N GLY A 564 -15.25 -22.30 8.34
CA GLY A 564 -15.80 -21.83 7.07
C GLY A 564 -14.78 -21.17 6.17
N VAL A 565 -15.30 -20.59 5.09
CA VAL A 565 -14.54 -19.90 4.04
C VAL A 565 -14.90 -18.41 4.05
N GLY A 566 -13.89 -17.56 3.86
CA GLY A 566 -14.05 -16.13 3.69
C GLY A 566 -13.37 -15.63 2.44
N LEU A 567 -13.96 -14.60 1.85
CA LEU A 567 -13.40 -13.87 0.73
C LEU A 567 -12.98 -12.47 1.20
N LYS A 568 -11.81 -12.03 0.73
CA LYS A 568 -11.36 -10.64 0.84
C LYS A 568 -11.15 -10.09 -0.55
N PHE A 569 -11.56 -8.87 -0.76
CA PHE A 569 -11.44 -8.18 -2.03
C PHE A 569 -11.16 -6.70 -1.78
N GLY A 570 -10.29 -6.12 -2.58
CA GLY A 570 -9.99 -4.69 -2.55
C GLY A 570 -9.60 -4.17 -3.92
N PHE A 571 -9.96 -2.93 -4.23
CA PHE A 571 -9.47 -2.27 -5.44
C PHE A 571 -8.11 -1.64 -5.18
N GLU A 572 -7.15 -1.84 -6.10
CA GLU A 572 -5.77 -1.33 -6.02
C GLU A 572 -5.51 -0.18 -7.02
N LEU A 573 -6.45 0.06 -7.93
CA LEU A 573 -6.29 1.09 -8.95
C LEU A 573 -6.15 2.48 -8.30
N PHE A 574 -5.09 3.22 -8.66
CA PHE A 574 -4.74 4.53 -8.10
C PHE A 574 -4.29 4.56 -6.63
N ASN A 575 -3.99 3.42 -6.03
CA ASN A 575 -3.52 3.37 -4.66
C ASN A 575 -2.09 3.97 -4.51
N ASN A 576 -1.26 3.81 -5.52
CA ASN A 576 0.14 4.23 -5.53
C ASN A 576 0.40 5.59 -6.21
N TYR A 577 -0.64 6.35 -6.56
CA TYR A 577 -0.52 7.62 -7.26
C TYR A 577 -0.94 8.84 -6.43
#